data_374e1ed4ef9a61faee73a87800a8dd34
#
_entry.id   374e1ed4ef9a61faee73a87800a8dd34
#
_cell.length_a   1.000
_cell.length_b   1.000
_cell.length_c   1.000
_cell.angle_alpha   90.00
_cell.angle_beta   90.00
_cell.angle_gamma   90.00
#
_symmetry.space_group_name_H-M   'P 1'
#
loop_
_entity.id
_entity.type
_entity.pdbx_description
1 polymer ?
#
loop_
_entity_poly.entity_id
_entity_poly.type
_entity_poly.pdbx_seq_one_letter_code
_entity_poly.pdbx_strand_id
1 'polypeptide(L)'
;MCIRDRNYSVREHGNRIGFWRILDLLDKYNIKPTVPVNAMLAERYPRMVQECIDRGWEIAGHGISATQMITSKSSEIEEKAIITRSLEILRERSGSEIKGWFGQDFSQSTRTLKLLSEFGIEYAADFPNDDTPYTTNYNGLICIPNQSEWDDTQLMAIRRLMPWRWRDVVIEAFDYLYNEAHPSGTVMTLSIHPWLLGQAHRIKYLDEALKKMTGYKDVWQTSAAEMATHYRNNM
;
A
#
# COMPACT_ATOMS: atom_id res chain seq x y z
N MET A 1 21.38 23.52 -3.75
CA MET A 1 20.58 22.28 -3.86
C MET A 1 19.25 22.66 -4.52
N CYS A 2 18.92 22.08 -5.66
CA CYS A 2 17.67 22.40 -6.34
C CYS A 2 16.49 21.66 -5.67
N ILE A 3 15.25 22.06 -6.00
CA ILE A 3 14.02 21.44 -5.46
C ILE A 3 14.00 19.93 -5.74
N ARG A 4 14.45 19.52 -6.93
CA ARG A 4 14.56 18.12 -7.32
C ARG A 4 15.45 17.30 -6.37
N ASP A 5 16.63 17.80 -6.06
CA ASP A 5 17.59 17.12 -5.18
C ASP A 5 17.05 17.03 -3.75
N ARG A 6 16.36 18.06 -3.29
CA ARG A 6 15.71 18.06 -1.99
C ARG A 6 14.60 17.00 -1.92
N ASN A 7 13.74 16.92 -2.90
CA ASN A 7 12.66 15.92 -2.94
C ASN A 7 13.23 14.51 -2.98
N TYR A 8 14.28 14.29 -3.78
CA TYR A 8 14.99 13.02 -3.82
C TYR A 8 15.56 12.66 -2.45
N SER A 9 16.27 13.58 -1.79
CA SER A 9 16.91 13.31 -0.49
C SER A 9 15.89 13.05 0.64
N VAL A 10 14.71 13.65 0.59
CA VAL A 10 13.63 13.36 1.56
C VAL A 10 13.11 11.95 1.38
N ARG A 11 12.87 11.51 0.14
CA ARG A 11 12.43 10.14 -0.15
C ARG A 11 13.54 9.12 0.15
N GLU A 12 14.79 9.47 -0.15
CA GLU A 12 15.96 8.67 0.17
C GLU A 12 16.13 8.45 1.68
N HIS A 13 15.83 9.45 2.51
CA HIS A 13 15.78 9.28 3.97
C HIS A 13 14.72 8.24 4.36
N GLY A 14 13.59 8.19 3.65
CA GLY A 14 12.58 7.15 3.83
C GLY A 14 13.15 5.75 3.62
N ASN A 15 13.88 5.53 2.52
CA ASN A 15 14.49 4.24 2.21
C ASN A 15 15.62 3.85 3.18
N ARG A 16 16.44 4.82 3.58
CA ARG A 16 17.64 4.55 4.40
C ARG A 16 17.37 4.46 5.90
N ILE A 17 16.37 5.19 6.39
CA ILE A 17 16.10 5.33 7.84
C ILE A 17 14.63 5.05 8.16
N GLY A 18 13.70 5.69 7.45
CA GLY A 18 12.27 5.65 7.79
C GLY A 18 11.67 4.25 7.71
N PHE A 19 12.06 3.49 6.69
CA PHE A 19 11.63 2.10 6.52
C PHE A 19 11.98 1.23 7.74
N TRP A 20 13.19 1.32 8.23
CA TRP A 20 13.67 0.52 9.37
C TRP A 20 12.91 0.85 10.65
N ARG A 21 12.60 2.11 10.89
CA ARG A 21 11.77 2.52 12.03
C ARG A 21 10.35 1.99 11.94
N ILE A 22 9.76 2.01 10.74
CA ILE A 22 8.42 1.44 10.53
C ILE A 22 8.46 -0.07 10.68
N LEU A 23 9.47 -0.74 10.15
CA LEU A 23 9.67 -2.18 10.26
C LEU A 23 9.72 -2.61 11.73
N ASP A 24 10.57 -1.96 12.55
CA ASP A 24 10.68 -2.23 13.99
C ASP A 24 9.33 -2.02 14.71
N LEU A 25 8.57 -1.02 14.27
CA LEU A 25 7.26 -0.72 14.84
C LEU A 25 6.21 -1.76 14.47
N LEU A 26 6.19 -2.21 13.22
CA LEU A 26 5.28 -3.28 12.77
C LEU A 26 5.61 -4.61 13.44
N ASP A 27 6.89 -4.94 13.60
CA ASP A 27 7.34 -6.11 14.38
C ASP A 27 6.85 -6.04 15.84
N LYS A 28 6.93 -4.87 16.48
CA LYS A 28 6.42 -4.64 17.84
C LYS A 28 4.95 -5.03 18.02
N TYR A 29 4.14 -4.79 16.99
CA TYR A 29 2.70 -5.09 17.02
C TYR A 29 2.34 -6.38 16.27
N ASN A 30 3.33 -7.15 15.82
CA ASN A 30 3.16 -8.39 15.04
C ASN A 30 2.27 -8.18 13.79
N ILE A 31 2.42 -7.02 13.12
CA ILE A 31 1.68 -6.67 11.91
C ILE A 31 2.48 -7.12 10.69
N LYS A 32 1.84 -7.89 9.81
CA LYS A 32 2.38 -8.28 8.49
C LYS A 32 1.67 -7.49 7.40
N PRO A 33 2.26 -6.40 6.91
CA PRO A 33 1.64 -5.57 5.89
C PRO A 33 1.76 -6.17 4.51
N THR A 34 0.93 -5.68 3.59
CA THR A 34 1.24 -5.68 2.17
C THR A 34 2.18 -4.51 1.87
N VAL A 35 3.26 -4.78 1.16
CA VAL A 35 4.27 -3.76 0.81
C VAL A 35 4.23 -3.51 -0.69
N PRO A 36 3.60 -2.42 -1.16
CA PRO A 36 3.69 -2.00 -2.55
C PRO A 36 5.12 -1.53 -2.88
N VAL A 37 5.76 -2.18 -3.83
CA VAL A 37 7.17 -1.95 -4.18
C VAL A 37 7.33 -1.54 -5.64
N ASN A 38 7.99 -0.40 -5.89
CA ASN A 38 8.44 -0.10 -7.24
C ASN A 38 9.60 -1.03 -7.65
N ALA A 39 9.61 -1.46 -8.90
CA ALA A 39 10.68 -2.29 -9.45
C ALA A 39 12.08 -1.67 -9.23
N MET A 40 12.21 -0.36 -9.46
CA MET A 40 13.47 0.37 -9.24
C MET A 40 13.93 0.34 -7.77
N LEU A 41 13.00 0.36 -6.81
CA LEU A 41 13.33 0.22 -5.38
C LEU A 41 13.88 -1.18 -5.11
N ALA A 42 13.24 -2.21 -5.64
CA ALA A 42 13.70 -3.59 -5.46
C ALA A 42 15.12 -3.83 -6.03
N GLU A 43 15.46 -3.19 -7.15
CA GLU A 43 16.80 -3.25 -7.72
C GLU A 43 17.85 -2.49 -6.89
N ARG A 44 17.49 -1.30 -6.38
CA ARG A 44 18.43 -0.42 -5.65
C ARG A 44 18.60 -0.77 -4.18
N TYR A 45 17.57 -1.33 -3.56
CA TYR A 45 17.52 -1.64 -2.13
C TYR A 45 17.07 -3.09 -1.88
N PRO A 46 17.79 -4.09 -2.45
CA PRO A 46 17.37 -5.50 -2.34
C PRO A 46 17.26 -5.96 -0.89
N ARG A 47 18.03 -5.39 0.03
CA ARG A 47 17.94 -5.69 1.45
C ARG A 47 16.56 -5.33 2.04
N MET A 48 15.94 -4.23 1.60
CA MET A 48 14.59 -3.88 2.08
C MET A 48 13.56 -4.95 1.67
N VAL A 49 13.65 -5.43 0.42
CA VAL A 49 12.77 -6.51 -0.07
C VAL A 49 13.03 -7.79 0.70
N GLN A 50 14.29 -8.15 0.92
CA GLN A 50 14.66 -9.35 1.68
C GLN A 50 14.11 -9.32 3.12
N GLU A 51 14.21 -8.19 3.81
CA GLU A 51 13.68 -8.04 5.18
C GLU A 51 12.15 -8.21 5.23
N CYS A 52 11.43 -7.80 4.19
CA CYS A 52 9.99 -8.05 4.07
C CYS A 52 9.71 -9.56 3.89
N ILE A 53 10.47 -10.22 3.00
CA ILE A 53 10.32 -11.66 2.72
C ILE A 53 10.62 -12.49 3.98
N ASP A 54 11.71 -12.20 4.67
CA ASP A 54 12.13 -12.92 5.89
C ASP A 54 11.07 -12.86 6.99
N ARG A 55 10.22 -11.82 6.99
CA ARG A 55 9.08 -11.66 7.90
C ARG A 55 7.79 -12.28 7.38
N GLY A 56 7.80 -12.82 6.17
CA GLY A 56 6.60 -13.31 5.50
C GLY A 56 5.61 -12.19 5.16
N TRP A 57 6.12 -10.98 4.89
CA TRP A 57 5.31 -9.86 4.41
C TRP A 57 5.01 -10.02 2.93
N GLU A 58 3.86 -9.59 2.52
CA GLU A 58 3.46 -9.60 1.11
C GLU A 58 4.15 -8.48 0.33
N ILE A 59 4.69 -8.81 -0.85
CA ILE A 59 5.15 -7.82 -1.84
C ILE A 59 4.06 -7.65 -2.91
N ALA A 60 3.65 -6.42 -3.16
CA ALA A 60 2.71 -6.06 -4.23
C ALA A 60 3.36 -5.15 -5.28
N GLY A 61 2.84 -5.17 -6.49
CA GLY A 61 3.30 -4.32 -7.58
C GLY A 61 2.93 -2.84 -7.36
N HIS A 62 3.86 -1.94 -7.67
CA HIS A 62 3.69 -0.48 -7.58
C HIS A 62 4.33 0.25 -8.76
N GLY A 63 4.33 -0.37 -9.93
CA GLY A 63 4.96 0.16 -11.13
C GLY A 63 6.49 0.12 -11.12
N ILE A 64 7.10 0.80 -12.09
CA ILE A 64 8.57 0.82 -12.23
C ILE A 64 9.18 1.83 -11.26
N SER A 65 8.64 3.04 -11.22
CA SER A 65 9.16 4.13 -10.38
C SER A 65 8.10 5.20 -10.14
N ALA A 66 8.30 6.02 -9.11
CA ALA A 66 7.41 7.15 -8.78
C ALA A 66 7.31 8.23 -9.89
N THR A 67 8.15 8.16 -10.92
CA THR A 67 8.15 9.10 -12.05
C THR A 67 7.55 8.53 -13.33
N GLN A 68 7.16 7.25 -13.32
CA GLN A 68 6.57 6.55 -14.46
C GLN A 68 5.19 6.01 -14.07
N MET A 69 4.25 6.93 -13.93
CA MET A 69 2.87 6.59 -13.59
C MET A 69 2.08 6.15 -14.83
N ILE A 70 1.23 5.15 -14.66
CA ILE A 70 0.21 4.81 -15.64
C ILE A 70 -0.89 5.88 -15.55
N THR A 71 -1.28 6.46 -16.68
CA THR A 71 -2.33 7.47 -16.74
C THR A 71 -3.24 7.25 -17.94
N SER A 72 -4.34 8.00 -18.02
CA SER A 72 -5.23 8.00 -19.19
C SER A 72 -4.52 8.35 -20.51
N LYS A 73 -3.34 8.97 -20.43
CA LYS A 73 -2.51 9.35 -21.61
C LYS A 73 -1.53 8.26 -22.04
N SER A 74 -1.30 7.26 -21.19
CA SER A 74 -0.43 6.13 -21.53
C SER A 74 -1.06 5.31 -22.66
N SER A 75 -0.28 4.93 -23.65
CA SER A 75 -0.72 3.95 -24.66
C SER A 75 -0.82 2.56 -24.03
N GLU A 76 -1.58 1.66 -24.63
CA GLU A 76 -1.68 0.28 -24.16
C GLU A 76 -0.32 -0.44 -24.18
N ILE A 77 0.50 -0.16 -25.17
CA ILE A 77 1.85 -0.74 -25.30
C ILE A 77 2.75 -0.29 -24.14
N GLU A 78 2.75 1.00 -23.82
CA GLU A 78 3.52 1.54 -22.69
C GLU A 78 3.03 0.98 -21.36
N GLU A 79 1.72 0.90 -21.16
CA GLU A 79 1.12 0.38 -19.95
C GLU A 79 1.46 -1.12 -19.74
N LYS A 80 1.33 -1.94 -20.78
CA LYS A 80 1.77 -3.34 -20.77
C LYS A 80 3.25 -3.47 -20.43
N ALA A 81 4.09 -2.64 -21.03
CA ALA A 81 5.54 -2.66 -20.77
C ALA A 81 5.86 -2.31 -19.31
N ILE A 82 5.18 -1.30 -18.73
CA ILE A 82 5.33 -0.91 -17.32
C ILE A 82 4.93 -2.06 -16.40
N ILE A 83 3.75 -2.66 -16.61
CA ILE A 83 3.24 -3.75 -15.79
C ILE A 83 4.18 -4.97 -15.90
N THR A 84 4.47 -5.43 -17.11
CA THR A 84 5.33 -6.59 -17.36
C THR A 84 6.69 -6.42 -16.69
N ARG A 85 7.36 -5.30 -16.96
CA ARG A 85 8.70 -5.05 -16.42
C ARG A 85 8.70 -4.95 -14.90
N SER A 86 7.67 -4.34 -14.33
CA SER A 86 7.51 -4.26 -12.87
C SER A 86 7.38 -5.66 -12.26
N LEU A 87 6.50 -6.49 -12.81
CA LEU A 87 6.24 -7.84 -12.28
C LEU A 87 7.44 -8.76 -12.44
N GLU A 88 8.14 -8.71 -13.58
CA GLU A 88 9.36 -9.51 -13.81
C GLU A 88 10.42 -9.22 -12.73
N ILE A 89 10.74 -7.94 -12.52
CA ILE A 89 11.74 -7.54 -11.52
C ILE A 89 11.31 -7.94 -10.12
N LEU A 90 10.06 -7.70 -9.76
CA LEU A 90 9.57 -8.00 -8.42
C LEU A 90 9.57 -9.51 -8.16
N ARG A 91 9.14 -10.34 -9.12
CA ARG A 91 9.20 -11.81 -9.01
C ARG A 91 10.63 -12.31 -8.87
N GLU A 92 11.56 -11.78 -9.70
CA GLU A 92 12.98 -12.10 -9.60
C GLU A 92 13.57 -11.76 -8.23
N ARG A 93 13.27 -10.55 -7.72
CA ARG A 93 13.85 -10.04 -6.46
C ARG A 93 13.21 -10.61 -5.21
N SER A 94 11.93 -10.93 -5.25
CA SER A 94 11.22 -11.50 -4.11
C SER A 94 11.24 -13.02 -4.09
N GLY A 95 11.46 -13.68 -5.22
CA GLY A 95 11.29 -15.13 -5.34
C GLY A 95 9.84 -15.60 -5.14
N SER A 96 8.87 -14.67 -5.20
CA SER A 96 7.47 -14.93 -4.90
C SER A 96 6.56 -14.46 -6.03
N GLU A 97 5.37 -15.05 -6.12
CA GLU A 97 4.32 -14.54 -7.00
C GLU A 97 3.81 -13.18 -6.50
N ILE A 98 3.64 -12.26 -7.44
CA ILE A 98 3.07 -10.94 -7.17
C ILE A 98 1.58 -11.00 -7.51
N LYS A 99 0.75 -10.99 -6.48
CA LYS A 99 -0.71 -11.17 -6.60
C LYS A 99 -1.48 -9.85 -6.61
N GLY A 100 -0.90 -8.81 -6.08
CA GLY A 100 -1.54 -7.52 -5.88
C GLY A 100 -0.90 -6.38 -6.63
N TRP A 101 -1.71 -5.36 -6.88
CA TRP A 101 -1.28 -4.12 -7.50
C TRP A 101 -1.83 -2.90 -6.77
N PHE A 102 -0.93 -1.94 -6.53
CA PHE A 102 -1.25 -0.59 -6.07
C PHE A 102 -0.67 0.37 -7.11
N GLY A 103 -1.50 1.14 -7.78
CA GLY A 103 -1.04 2.15 -8.74
C GLY A 103 -0.27 3.26 -8.04
N GLN A 104 0.79 3.76 -8.67
CA GLN A 104 1.54 4.89 -8.15
C GLN A 104 0.63 6.11 -8.02
N ASP A 105 0.44 6.66 -6.80
CA ASP A 105 -0.52 7.75 -6.52
C ASP A 105 -1.97 7.41 -6.97
N PHE A 106 -2.41 6.16 -6.80
CA PHE A 106 -3.69 5.64 -7.30
C PHE A 106 -3.87 5.78 -8.81
N SER A 107 -2.77 5.96 -9.55
CA SER A 107 -2.82 6.26 -10.98
C SER A 107 -3.10 5.02 -11.81
N GLN A 108 -3.99 5.18 -12.79
CA GLN A 108 -4.39 4.14 -13.72
C GLN A 108 -4.99 4.72 -14.99
N SER A 109 -5.16 3.87 -16.00
CA SER A 109 -5.98 4.12 -17.18
C SER A 109 -7.28 3.32 -17.10
N THR A 110 -8.19 3.52 -18.03
CA THR A 110 -9.42 2.70 -18.15
C THR A 110 -9.13 1.24 -18.52
N ARG A 111 -7.88 0.89 -18.90
CA ARG A 111 -7.46 -0.45 -19.28
C ARG A 111 -6.71 -1.18 -18.17
N THR A 112 -6.23 -0.47 -17.15
CA THR A 112 -5.31 -1.01 -16.15
C THR A 112 -5.85 -2.28 -15.49
N LEU A 113 -7.09 -2.29 -15.00
CA LEU A 113 -7.66 -3.48 -14.35
C LEU A 113 -7.74 -4.69 -15.28
N LYS A 114 -8.11 -4.46 -16.54
CA LYS A 114 -8.14 -5.52 -17.57
C LYS A 114 -6.74 -6.09 -17.77
N LEU A 115 -5.74 -5.24 -17.95
CA LEU A 115 -4.37 -5.67 -18.16
C LEU A 115 -3.81 -6.40 -16.95
N LEU A 116 -4.05 -5.89 -15.74
CA LEU A 116 -3.64 -6.57 -14.50
C LEU A 116 -4.19 -7.98 -14.42
N SER A 117 -5.48 -8.17 -14.74
CA SER A 117 -6.10 -9.50 -14.76
C SER A 117 -5.47 -10.43 -15.82
N GLU A 118 -5.12 -9.90 -17.00
CA GLU A 118 -4.41 -10.65 -18.06
C GLU A 118 -2.99 -11.07 -17.63
N PHE A 119 -2.32 -10.29 -16.75
CA PHE A 119 -1.01 -10.60 -16.20
C PHE A 119 -1.04 -11.44 -14.91
N GLY A 120 -2.21 -11.94 -14.52
CA GLY A 120 -2.38 -12.83 -13.38
C GLY A 120 -2.41 -12.14 -12.02
N ILE A 121 -2.67 -10.83 -11.99
CA ILE A 121 -2.92 -10.11 -10.74
C ILE A 121 -4.32 -10.48 -10.23
N GLU A 122 -4.39 -10.80 -8.94
CA GLU A 122 -5.60 -11.28 -8.29
C GLU A 122 -6.42 -10.15 -7.65
N TYR A 123 -5.76 -9.06 -7.22
CA TYR A 123 -6.43 -7.89 -6.64
C TYR A 123 -5.73 -6.57 -6.98
N ALA A 124 -6.50 -5.48 -6.95
CA ALA A 124 -6.02 -4.10 -7.05
C ALA A 124 -6.57 -3.26 -5.89
N ALA A 125 -5.80 -2.29 -5.41
CA ALA A 125 -6.17 -1.43 -4.28
C ALA A 125 -5.98 0.06 -4.62
N ASP A 126 -6.67 0.50 -5.67
CA ASP A 126 -6.57 1.88 -6.19
C ASP A 126 -7.89 2.66 -6.05
N PHE A 127 -8.93 2.04 -5.50
CA PHE A 127 -10.27 2.63 -5.46
C PHE A 127 -10.76 2.85 -4.03
N PRO A 128 -11.14 4.08 -3.67
CA PRO A 128 -11.71 4.41 -2.36
C PRO A 128 -13.26 4.47 -2.39
N ASN A 129 -13.92 3.63 -3.18
CA ASN A 129 -15.34 3.76 -3.48
C ASN A 129 -16.26 2.83 -2.68
N ASP A 130 -15.70 2.04 -1.75
CA ASP A 130 -16.44 1.11 -0.91
C ASP A 130 -15.73 0.91 0.42
N ASP A 131 -16.39 0.29 1.38
CA ASP A 131 -15.81 -0.14 2.67
C ASP A 131 -15.67 -1.67 2.75
N THR A 132 -16.02 -2.38 1.67
CA THR A 132 -15.87 -3.83 1.54
C THR A 132 -15.19 -4.19 0.20
N PRO A 133 -14.44 -5.29 0.12
CA PRO A 133 -13.92 -5.76 -1.17
C PRO A 133 -15.05 -6.08 -2.13
N TYR A 134 -14.78 -5.97 -3.43
CA TYR A 134 -15.73 -6.31 -4.47
C TYR A 134 -15.05 -6.89 -5.70
N THR A 135 -15.79 -7.70 -6.47
CA THR A 135 -15.30 -8.31 -7.71
C THR A 135 -15.53 -7.38 -8.90
N THR A 136 -14.54 -7.30 -9.77
CA THR A 136 -14.66 -6.59 -11.05
C THR A 136 -15.14 -7.52 -12.18
N ASN A 137 -15.50 -6.93 -13.32
CA ASN A 137 -15.85 -7.67 -14.53
C ASN A 137 -14.62 -8.25 -15.28
N TYR A 138 -13.42 -8.17 -14.70
CA TYR A 138 -12.18 -8.61 -15.33
C TYR A 138 -11.66 -9.89 -14.66
N ASN A 139 -12.10 -11.06 -15.16
CA ASN A 139 -11.63 -12.38 -14.71
C ASN A 139 -11.65 -12.58 -13.18
N GLY A 140 -12.61 -11.99 -12.49
CA GLY A 140 -12.70 -12.10 -11.03
C GLY A 140 -11.61 -11.36 -10.25
N LEU A 141 -10.93 -10.39 -10.87
CA LEU A 141 -10.00 -9.48 -10.16
C LEU A 141 -10.78 -8.74 -9.09
N ILE A 142 -10.24 -8.76 -7.86
CA ILE A 142 -10.86 -8.17 -6.68
C ILE A 142 -10.34 -6.74 -6.50
N CYS A 143 -11.22 -5.79 -6.23
CA CYS A 143 -10.84 -4.49 -5.69
C CYS A 143 -10.90 -4.51 -4.17
N ILE A 144 -9.80 -4.12 -3.53
CA ILE A 144 -9.73 -3.88 -2.09
C ILE A 144 -9.80 -2.37 -1.90
N PRO A 145 -10.77 -1.87 -1.14
CA PRO A 145 -10.90 -0.44 -0.87
C PRO A 145 -9.64 0.12 -0.19
N ASN A 146 -9.15 1.24 -0.71
CA ASN A 146 -8.00 1.94 -0.17
C ASN A 146 -8.32 3.44 -0.08
N GLN A 147 -8.77 3.85 1.09
CA GLN A 147 -9.27 5.20 1.31
C GLN A 147 -8.14 6.22 1.39
N SER A 148 -8.23 7.25 0.55
CA SER A 148 -7.28 8.37 0.55
C SER A 148 -7.50 9.34 1.72
N GLU A 149 -8.67 9.29 2.39
CA GLU A 149 -9.05 10.26 3.41
C GLU A 149 -8.20 10.17 4.70
N TRP A 150 -7.56 9.04 4.96
CA TRP A 150 -6.62 8.88 6.08
C TRP A 150 -5.21 8.46 5.65
N ASP A 151 -4.93 8.45 4.34
CA ASP A 151 -3.57 8.27 3.79
C ASP A 151 -2.62 9.37 4.29
N ASP A 152 -1.41 8.99 4.70
CA ASP A 152 -0.46 9.94 5.29
C ASP A 152 0.05 10.99 4.29
N THR A 153 0.18 10.63 3.01
CA THR A 153 0.56 11.58 1.95
C THR A 153 -0.55 12.59 1.70
N GLN A 154 -1.80 12.12 1.60
CA GLN A 154 -2.94 13.01 1.40
C GLN A 154 -3.11 13.99 2.56
N LEU A 155 -3.08 13.48 3.79
CA LEU A 155 -3.31 14.34 4.95
C LEU A 155 -2.11 15.22 5.29
N MET A 156 -0.89 14.67 5.35
CA MET A 156 0.27 15.43 5.84
C MET A 156 1.05 16.16 4.73
N ALA A 157 1.21 15.56 3.54
CA ALA A 157 1.98 16.21 2.48
C ALA A 157 1.14 17.14 1.63
N ILE A 158 -0.10 16.78 1.29
CA ILE A 158 -0.98 17.54 0.42
C ILE A 158 -1.84 18.52 1.23
N ARG A 159 -2.62 18.03 2.19
CA ARG A 159 -3.51 18.86 3.04
C ARG A 159 -2.78 19.52 4.21
N ARG A 160 -1.48 19.21 4.42
CA ARG A 160 -0.58 19.79 5.42
C ARG A 160 -1.06 19.69 6.86
N LEU A 161 -1.78 18.62 7.19
CA LEU A 161 -2.16 18.37 8.56
C LEU A 161 -0.93 18.03 9.42
N MET A 162 -1.03 18.39 10.69
CA MET A 162 0.00 18.04 11.66
C MET A 162 -0.08 16.54 12.00
N PRO A 163 1.06 15.87 12.33
CA PRO A 163 1.09 14.43 12.54
C PRO A 163 0.14 13.92 13.63
N TRP A 164 -0.10 14.70 14.69
CA TRP A 164 -1.08 14.32 15.72
C TRP A 164 -2.51 14.34 15.17
N ARG A 165 -2.84 15.29 14.27
CA ARG A 165 -4.18 15.32 13.67
C ARG A 165 -4.38 14.17 12.68
N TRP A 166 -3.34 13.76 11.96
CA TRP A 166 -3.38 12.53 11.16
C TRP A 166 -3.71 11.31 12.05
N ARG A 167 -3.00 11.14 13.18
CA ARG A 167 -3.31 10.08 14.15
C ARG A 167 -4.76 10.12 14.61
N ASP A 168 -5.27 11.29 14.95
CA ASP A 168 -6.64 11.45 15.43
C ASP A 168 -7.65 11.03 14.35
N VAL A 169 -7.45 11.45 13.08
CA VAL A 169 -8.29 11.04 11.95
C VAL A 169 -8.28 9.54 11.76
N VAL A 170 -7.11 8.91 11.82
CA VAL A 170 -6.98 7.44 11.70
C VAL A 170 -7.74 6.73 12.81
N ILE A 171 -7.60 7.20 14.06
CA ILE A 171 -8.30 6.60 15.21
C ILE A 171 -9.80 6.84 15.12
N GLU A 172 -10.25 8.04 14.78
CA GLU A 172 -11.66 8.38 14.60
C GLU A 172 -12.31 7.51 13.50
N ALA A 173 -11.64 7.34 12.36
CA ALA A 173 -12.10 6.48 11.28
C ALA A 173 -12.19 5.01 11.72
N PHE A 174 -11.15 4.50 12.38
CA PHE A 174 -11.12 3.14 12.90
C PHE A 174 -12.22 2.90 13.92
N ASP A 175 -12.38 3.79 14.90
CA ASP A 175 -13.42 3.66 15.94
C ASP A 175 -14.84 3.68 15.32
N TYR A 176 -15.06 4.46 14.26
CA TYR A 176 -16.34 4.47 13.56
C TYR A 176 -16.59 3.15 12.84
N LEU A 177 -15.65 2.70 11.99
CA LEU A 177 -15.78 1.46 11.21
C LEU A 177 -15.91 0.21 12.13
N TYR A 178 -15.20 0.21 13.26
CA TYR A 178 -15.29 -0.88 14.23
C TYR A 178 -16.68 -0.99 14.87
N ASN A 179 -17.33 0.15 15.13
CA ASN A 179 -18.66 0.20 15.75
C ASN A 179 -19.81 0.12 14.74
N GLU A 180 -19.52 0.26 13.45
CA GLU A 180 -20.52 0.15 12.39
C GLU A 180 -20.88 -1.32 12.15
N ALA A 181 -22.15 -1.66 12.39
CA ALA A 181 -22.62 -3.03 12.22
C ALA A 181 -22.83 -3.35 10.73
N HIS A 182 -21.77 -3.77 10.04
CA HIS A 182 -21.87 -4.24 8.65
C HIS A 182 -21.91 -5.78 8.61
N PRO A 183 -22.86 -6.41 7.90
CA PRO A 183 -23.03 -7.87 7.89
C PRO A 183 -21.80 -8.66 7.42
N SER A 184 -21.01 -8.10 6.49
CA SER A 184 -19.79 -8.72 5.93
C SER A 184 -18.50 -8.19 6.56
N GLY A 185 -18.60 -7.35 7.58
CA GLY A 185 -17.46 -6.60 8.12
C GLY A 185 -17.04 -5.44 7.21
N THR A 186 -16.22 -4.55 7.74
CA THR A 186 -15.63 -3.43 7.01
C THR A 186 -14.11 -3.59 6.91
N VAL A 187 -13.53 -2.99 5.90
CA VAL A 187 -12.08 -3.03 5.65
C VAL A 187 -11.50 -1.63 5.83
N MET A 188 -10.47 -1.53 6.65
CA MET A 188 -9.67 -0.32 6.74
C MET A 188 -8.25 -0.57 6.20
N THR A 189 -7.94 -0.05 5.04
CA THR A 189 -6.58 -0.02 4.50
C THR A 189 -5.90 1.24 5.00
N LEU A 190 -4.80 1.10 5.74
CA LEU A 190 -3.99 2.21 6.23
C LEU A 190 -2.71 2.32 5.39
N SER A 191 -2.70 3.25 4.43
CA SER A 191 -1.54 3.53 3.59
C SER A 191 -0.55 4.45 4.31
N ILE A 192 0.69 4.00 4.45
CA ILE A 192 1.77 4.73 5.13
C ILE A 192 3.04 4.77 4.29
N HIS A 193 3.77 5.87 4.38
CA HIS A 193 5.00 6.07 3.61
C HIS A 193 6.22 6.28 4.52
N PRO A 194 7.32 5.51 4.32
CA PRO A 194 8.52 5.62 5.15
C PRO A 194 9.16 7.01 5.18
N TRP A 195 9.06 7.77 4.09
CA TRP A 195 9.59 9.13 4.02
C TRP A 195 8.76 10.15 4.81
N LEU A 196 7.51 9.82 5.14
CA LEU A 196 6.63 10.65 5.97
C LEU A 196 6.60 10.17 7.43
N LEU A 197 5.96 9.05 7.70
CA LEU A 197 5.79 8.55 9.07
C LEU A 197 7.04 7.96 9.69
N GLY A 198 8.03 7.54 8.89
CA GLY A 198 9.34 7.11 9.38
C GLY A 198 10.24 8.24 9.90
N GLN A 199 9.80 9.51 9.87
CA GLN A 199 10.52 10.64 10.43
C GLN A 199 10.55 10.60 11.98
N ALA A 200 11.68 10.99 12.59
CA ALA A 200 11.89 10.91 14.03
C ALA A 200 10.79 11.59 14.87
N HIS A 201 10.25 12.71 14.39
CA HIS A 201 9.19 13.46 15.08
C HIS A 201 7.78 12.96 14.77
N ARG A 202 7.61 12.02 13.84
CA ARG A 202 6.31 11.51 13.38
C ARG A 202 6.02 10.08 13.79
N ILE A 203 7.06 9.22 13.87
CA ILE A 203 6.92 7.80 14.14
C ILE A 203 6.10 7.48 15.40
N LYS A 204 6.18 8.33 16.43
CA LYS A 204 5.39 8.17 17.66
C LYS A 204 3.89 8.21 17.42
N TYR A 205 3.42 8.97 16.44
CA TYR A 205 1.99 9.06 16.15
C TYR A 205 1.46 7.82 15.41
N LEU A 206 2.32 7.18 14.61
CA LEU A 206 2.04 5.85 14.09
C LEU A 206 2.00 4.82 15.22
N ASP A 207 2.95 4.86 16.15
CA ASP A 207 2.96 3.98 17.32
C ASP A 207 1.67 4.12 18.15
N GLU A 208 1.23 5.35 18.42
CA GLU A 208 0.00 5.64 19.15
C GLU A 208 -1.25 5.09 18.42
N ALA A 209 -1.34 5.29 17.10
CA ALA A 209 -2.45 4.76 16.29
C ALA A 209 -2.47 3.23 16.29
N LEU A 210 -1.34 2.57 16.01
CA LEU A 210 -1.23 1.12 16.00
C LEU A 210 -1.54 0.52 17.37
N LYS A 211 -1.02 1.11 18.44
CA LYS A 211 -1.31 0.69 19.81
C LYS A 211 -2.81 0.71 20.12
N LYS A 212 -3.51 1.74 19.65
CA LYS A 212 -4.97 1.85 19.83
C LYS A 212 -5.69 0.75 19.05
N MET A 213 -5.43 0.65 17.74
CA MET A 213 -6.12 -0.28 16.84
C MET A 213 -5.88 -1.76 17.21
N THR A 214 -4.63 -2.12 17.55
CA THR A 214 -4.28 -3.51 17.94
C THR A 214 -4.81 -3.90 19.32
N GLY A 215 -5.30 -2.96 20.10
CA GLY A 215 -5.94 -3.21 21.39
C GLY A 215 -7.41 -3.65 21.31
N TYR A 216 -8.03 -3.58 20.14
CA TYR A 216 -9.40 -4.01 19.94
C TYR A 216 -9.50 -5.53 19.72
N LYS A 217 -10.59 -6.12 20.20
CA LYS A 217 -10.91 -7.53 19.93
C LYS A 217 -11.58 -7.68 18.58
N ASP A 218 -11.55 -8.89 18.04
CA ASP A 218 -12.29 -9.23 16.81
C ASP A 218 -11.88 -8.38 15.57
N VAL A 219 -10.65 -7.87 15.58
CA VAL A 219 -10.03 -7.20 14.44
C VAL A 219 -9.08 -8.15 13.76
N TRP A 220 -9.35 -8.48 12.52
CA TRP A 220 -8.48 -9.30 11.71
C TRP A 220 -7.39 -8.43 11.07
N GLN A 221 -6.17 -8.54 11.57
CA GLN A 221 -4.99 -7.93 10.96
C GLN A 221 -4.47 -8.87 9.87
N THR A 222 -4.49 -8.43 8.63
CA THR A 222 -4.21 -9.29 7.49
C THR A 222 -3.50 -8.53 6.37
N SER A 223 -2.89 -9.27 5.43
CA SER A 223 -2.41 -8.73 4.16
C SER A 223 -3.55 -8.61 3.15
N ALA A 224 -3.33 -7.82 2.11
CA ALA A 224 -4.31 -7.65 1.04
C ALA A 224 -4.53 -8.96 0.25
N ALA A 225 -3.50 -9.78 0.06
CA ALA A 225 -3.63 -11.09 -0.59
C ALA A 225 -4.48 -12.07 0.23
N GLU A 226 -4.28 -12.10 1.55
CA GLU A 226 -5.09 -12.94 2.44
C GLU A 226 -6.55 -12.47 2.44
N MET A 227 -6.77 -11.17 2.48
CA MET A 227 -8.11 -10.56 2.38
C MET A 227 -8.79 -10.91 1.05
N ALA A 228 -8.12 -10.75 -0.09
CA ALA A 228 -8.64 -11.11 -1.40
C ALA A 228 -8.98 -12.61 -1.48
N THR A 229 -8.14 -13.45 -0.91
CA THR A 229 -8.37 -14.90 -0.83
C THR A 229 -9.60 -15.23 0.03
N HIS A 230 -9.70 -14.60 1.21
CA HIS A 230 -10.86 -14.77 2.09
C HIS A 230 -12.16 -14.33 1.42
N TYR A 231 -12.15 -13.16 0.80
CA TYR A 231 -13.32 -12.65 0.07
C TYR A 231 -13.76 -13.63 -1.02
N ARG A 232 -12.83 -14.11 -1.86
CA ARG A 232 -13.11 -15.07 -2.95
C ARG A 232 -13.72 -16.37 -2.44
N ASN A 233 -13.29 -16.86 -1.30
CA ASN A 233 -13.74 -18.13 -0.73
C ASN A 233 -15.12 -18.03 -0.02
N ASN A 234 -15.61 -16.82 0.24
CA ASN A 234 -16.87 -16.58 0.96
C ASN A 234 -17.92 -15.84 0.11
N MET A 235 -17.70 -15.71 -1.21
CA MET A 235 -18.65 -15.16 -2.17
C MET A 235 -19.81 -16.12 -2.45
#